data_d9efbe331a90f7ec4f0680adc2e94b7f
#
_entry.id   d9efbe331a90f7ec4f0680adc2e94b7f
#
_cell.length_a   1.000
_cell.length_b   1.000
_cell.length_c   1.000
_cell.angle_alpha   90.00
_cell.angle_beta   90.00
_cell.angle_gamma   90.00
#
_symmetry.space_group_name_H-M   'P 1'
#
loop_
_entity.id
_entity.type
_entity.pdbx_description
1 polymer ?
#
loop_
_entity_poly.entity_id
_entity_poly.type
_entity_poly.pdbx_seq_one_letter_code
_entity_poly.pdbx_strand_id
1 'polypeptide(L)'
;MIDRTRRLAAVVVMTGLLAAACSSSATPSPATGGGASGAPPAAGSVACATGSITAAGSTALQPLVAKAGTDYQTACAGSTVNVQGGGSGTGLTQVAQGAIQIGNSDVTAESKLASPDAAGVVDHIVAKQGWVMVVNPDVTGVTNLTSAQATDIWTGKVTNWKDVGGKDEAIVLILRPESSGTRATFKKIVLGGVQEATGQALTEDSNGAVVTAVKGTPGSTSVIGFAYYQQNLGQVTALKLDGTEATVDNMKSGTYKLAADGHMYTRGQPDGLTKSFLDYMLGPIVQGTTIPALFYAPVK
;
A
#
# COMPACT_ATOMS: atom_id res chain seq x y z
N MET A 1 -39.01 32.95 31.59
CA MET A 1 -39.81 33.73 30.64
C MET A 1 -39.72 32.97 29.33
N ILE A 2 -40.68 32.06 29.02
CA ILE A 2 -41.88 32.33 28.24
C ILE A 2 -41.43 32.77 26.82
N ASP A 3 -41.70 32.09 25.70
CA ASP A 3 -42.98 31.59 25.25
C ASP A 3 -42.86 30.56 24.11
N ARG A 4 -43.74 29.66 24.10
CA ARG A 4 -44.31 28.70 23.17
C ARG A 4 -45.02 29.40 21.98
N THR A 5 -45.03 28.77 20.80
CA THR A 5 -46.23 28.60 19.90
C THR A 5 -45.81 27.66 18.75
N ARG A 6 -46.23 26.47 18.59
CA ARG A 6 -47.45 25.77 18.10
C ARG A 6 -48.08 26.36 16.83
N ARG A 7 -48.11 25.57 15.76
CA ARG A 7 -49.23 25.34 14.78
C ARG A 7 -48.84 24.15 13.89
N LEU A 8 -49.37 22.93 13.97
CA LEU A 8 -50.70 22.40 13.57
C LEU A 8 -50.99 22.48 12.07
N ALA A 9 -50.91 21.28 11.42
CA ALA A 9 -51.84 20.50 10.63
C ALA A 9 -52.33 21.03 9.25
N ALA A 10 -52.19 20.13 8.24
CA ALA A 10 -53.32 19.85 7.32
C ALA A 10 -53.12 18.49 6.65
N VAL A 11 -54.04 17.60 6.97
CA VAL A 11 -54.36 16.33 6.29
C VAL A 11 -55.20 16.66 5.06
N VAL A 12 -54.87 16.08 3.89
CA VAL A 12 -55.80 15.94 2.78
C VAL A 12 -55.83 14.48 2.35
N VAL A 13 -56.97 13.87 2.67
CA VAL A 13 -57.45 12.59 2.16
C VAL A 13 -58.14 12.85 0.82
N MET A 14 -57.81 12.08 -0.21
CA MET A 14 -58.66 12.00 -1.42
C MET A 14 -58.77 10.55 -1.88
N THR A 15 -59.98 10.03 -1.70
CA THR A 15 -60.48 8.71 -2.08
C THR A 15 -61.03 8.70 -3.52
N GLY A 16 -60.97 7.55 -4.16
CA GLY A 16 -61.86 7.13 -5.27
C GLY A 16 -61.07 6.85 -6.55
N LEU A 17 -61.29 5.83 -7.39
CA LEU A 17 -62.41 4.90 -7.59
C LEU A 17 -61.89 3.65 -8.31
N LEU A 18 -62.57 2.53 -8.07
CA LEU A 18 -62.39 1.22 -8.73
C LEU A 18 -62.74 1.25 -10.23
N ALA A 19 -62.03 0.47 -11.02
CA ALA A 19 -62.57 -0.14 -12.24
C ALA A 19 -62.04 -1.59 -12.36
N ALA A 20 -62.94 -2.53 -12.27
CA ALA A 20 -62.73 -3.95 -12.49
C ALA A 20 -62.84 -4.26 -13.99
N ALA A 21 -61.97 -5.08 -14.50
CA ALA A 21 -62.17 -5.80 -15.77
C ALA A 21 -61.50 -7.18 -15.73
N CYS A 22 -62.24 -8.16 -16.16
CA CYS A 22 -62.19 -9.60 -16.04
C CYS A 22 -61.00 -10.32 -16.67
N SER A 23 -60.55 -11.34 -15.99
CA SER A 23 -60.31 -12.76 -16.32
C SER A 23 -59.69 -13.15 -17.68
N SER A 24 -58.52 -13.83 -17.58
CA SER A 24 -58.27 -15.10 -18.26
C SER A 24 -57.23 -15.91 -17.45
N SER A 25 -57.69 -17.11 -17.08
CA SER A 25 -56.96 -18.15 -16.41
C SER A 25 -55.89 -18.74 -17.34
N ALA A 26 -54.61 -18.61 -17.00
CA ALA A 26 -53.55 -19.41 -17.53
C ALA A 26 -52.87 -20.18 -16.42
N THR A 27 -52.86 -21.47 -16.53
CA THR A 27 -52.24 -22.47 -15.68
C THR A 27 -50.74 -22.24 -15.56
N PRO A 28 -50.14 -22.24 -14.35
CA PRO A 28 -48.69 -22.15 -14.24
C PRO A 28 -48.05 -23.51 -14.58
N SER A 29 -47.22 -23.54 -15.62
CA SER A 29 -46.24 -24.61 -15.88
C SER A 29 -45.09 -24.47 -14.89
N PRO A 30 -44.53 -25.57 -14.35
CA PRO A 30 -43.36 -25.48 -13.46
C PRO A 30 -42.15 -24.98 -14.25
N ALA A 31 -41.65 -23.80 -13.88
CA ALA A 31 -40.37 -23.29 -14.33
C ALA A 31 -39.26 -24.16 -13.75
N THR A 32 -38.62 -24.97 -14.57
CA THR A 32 -37.32 -25.58 -14.30
C THR A 32 -36.33 -24.47 -14.04
N GLY A 33 -35.73 -24.45 -12.84
CA GLY A 33 -34.67 -23.57 -12.42
C GLY A 33 -33.47 -23.70 -13.36
N GLY A 34 -33.35 -22.78 -14.32
CA GLY A 34 -32.12 -22.55 -15.05
C GLY A 34 -31.17 -21.82 -14.14
N GLY A 35 -30.14 -22.54 -13.61
CA GLY A 35 -28.99 -21.93 -13.01
C GLY A 35 -28.39 -20.97 -14.04
N ALA A 36 -28.39 -19.68 -13.73
CA ALA A 36 -27.61 -18.70 -14.47
C ALA A 36 -26.14 -19.06 -14.27
N SER A 37 -25.60 -19.84 -15.21
CA SER A 37 -24.16 -20.00 -15.40
C SER A 37 -23.68 -18.63 -15.85
N GLY A 38 -23.18 -17.83 -14.90
CA GLY A 38 -22.59 -16.52 -15.21
C GLY A 38 -21.45 -16.75 -16.20
N ALA A 39 -21.59 -16.19 -17.40
CA ALA A 39 -20.50 -16.14 -18.35
C ALA A 39 -19.28 -15.51 -17.65
N PRO A 40 -18.05 -16.03 -17.88
CA PRO A 40 -16.87 -15.38 -17.34
C PRO A 40 -16.83 -13.93 -17.82
N PRO A 41 -16.46 -12.95 -16.96
CA PRO A 41 -16.39 -11.56 -17.35
C PRO A 41 -15.47 -11.39 -18.56
N ALA A 42 -15.86 -10.55 -19.50
CA ALA A 42 -15.07 -10.22 -20.68
C ALA A 42 -13.70 -9.68 -20.23
N ALA A 43 -12.64 -10.00 -20.98
CA ALA A 43 -11.29 -9.52 -20.71
C ALA A 43 -11.31 -7.98 -20.56
N GLY A 44 -11.04 -7.47 -19.35
CA GLY A 44 -11.10 -6.05 -19.01
C GLY A 44 -12.32 -5.62 -18.18
N SER A 45 -13.33 -6.48 -17.92
CA SER A 45 -14.42 -6.14 -17.01
C SER A 45 -13.99 -6.35 -15.54
N VAL A 46 -14.35 -5.35 -14.69
CA VAL A 46 -14.12 -5.46 -13.24
C VAL A 46 -15.20 -6.35 -12.64
N ALA A 47 -14.79 -7.43 -11.96
CA ALA A 47 -15.72 -8.25 -11.18
C ALA A 47 -16.08 -7.48 -9.89
N CYS A 48 -17.32 -6.99 -9.82
CA CYS A 48 -17.77 -6.18 -8.69
C CYS A 48 -18.36 -7.04 -7.56
N ALA A 49 -18.04 -6.65 -6.33
CA ALA A 49 -18.72 -7.13 -5.13
C ALA A 49 -19.01 -5.92 -4.21
N THR A 50 -20.10 -5.99 -3.45
CA THR A 50 -20.51 -4.94 -2.51
C THR A 50 -19.98 -5.20 -1.11
N GLY A 51 -19.93 -4.17 -0.27
CA GLY A 51 -19.50 -4.25 1.12
C GLY A 51 -18.36 -3.27 1.45
N SER A 52 -17.71 -3.50 2.58
CA SER A 52 -16.57 -2.70 3.04
C SER A 52 -15.44 -3.59 3.50
N ILE A 53 -14.21 -3.28 3.06
CA ILE A 53 -12.98 -3.92 3.51
C ILE A 53 -11.96 -2.86 3.93
N THR A 54 -11.04 -3.27 4.83
CA THR A 54 -9.87 -2.49 5.20
C THR A 54 -8.60 -3.20 4.73
N ALA A 55 -7.75 -2.45 4.02
CA ALA A 55 -6.41 -2.85 3.62
C ALA A 55 -5.39 -1.95 4.33
N ALA A 56 -4.62 -2.49 5.26
CA ALA A 56 -3.70 -1.68 6.05
C ALA A 56 -2.29 -2.28 6.09
N GLY A 57 -1.29 -1.44 6.37
CA GLY A 57 0.10 -1.91 6.58
C GLY A 57 1.15 -1.09 5.86
N SER A 58 1.87 -1.68 4.90
CA SER A 58 2.97 -1.04 4.19
C SER A 58 2.62 0.34 3.67
N THR A 59 3.37 1.36 4.11
CA THR A 59 3.26 2.72 3.57
C THR A 59 4.02 2.90 2.27
N ALA A 60 4.89 1.97 1.88
CA ALA A 60 5.54 1.98 0.57
C ALA A 60 4.60 1.46 -0.53
N LEU A 61 3.75 0.47 -0.21
CA LEU A 61 2.74 -0.08 -1.12
C LEU A 61 1.44 0.74 -1.14
N GLN A 62 1.23 1.59 -0.11
CA GLN A 62 0.00 2.35 0.08
C GLN A 62 -0.45 3.17 -1.14
N PRO A 63 0.43 3.89 -1.88
CA PRO A 63 0.00 4.64 -3.07
C PRO A 63 -0.69 3.77 -4.13
N LEU A 64 -0.15 2.57 -4.37
CA LEU A 64 -0.73 1.62 -5.33
C LEU A 64 -2.09 1.12 -4.86
N VAL A 65 -2.18 0.66 -3.60
CA VAL A 65 -3.42 0.09 -3.06
C VAL A 65 -4.51 1.15 -2.94
N ALA A 66 -4.16 2.39 -2.56
CA ALA A 66 -5.11 3.52 -2.48
C ALA A 66 -5.66 3.90 -3.86
N LYS A 67 -4.79 3.99 -4.86
CA LYS A 67 -5.24 4.30 -6.24
C LYS A 67 -6.15 3.18 -6.78
N ALA A 68 -5.73 1.94 -6.65
CA ALA A 68 -6.53 0.80 -7.08
C ALA A 68 -7.87 0.70 -6.32
N GLY A 69 -7.88 0.98 -5.02
CA GLY A 69 -9.10 1.04 -4.20
C GLY A 69 -10.08 2.10 -4.68
N THR A 70 -9.57 3.32 -4.98
CA THR A 70 -10.40 4.41 -5.55
C THR A 70 -10.97 4.03 -6.92
N ASP A 71 -10.15 3.44 -7.80
CA ASP A 71 -10.59 3.04 -9.13
C ASP A 71 -11.62 1.91 -9.07
N TYR A 72 -11.41 0.93 -8.18
CA TYR A 72 -12.35 -0.16 -7.95
C TYR A 72 -13.70 0.35 -7.45
N GLN A 73 -13.71 1.25 -6.45
CA GLN A 73 -14.94 1.87 -5.93
C GLN A 73 -15.69 2.68 -6.99
N THR A 74 -14.95 3.35 -7.88
CA THR A 74 -15.55 4.08 -9.01
C THR A 74 -16.23 3.15 -10.02
N ALA A 75 -15.61 2.00 -10.29
CA ALA A 75 -16.14 0.99 -11.22
C ALA A 75 -17.25 0.14 -10.58
N CYS A 76 -17.25 -0.04 -9.25
CA CYS A 76 -18.10 -0.98 -8.53
C CYS A 76 -18.91 -0.27 -7.44
N ALA A 77 -20.08 0.25 -7.80
CA ALA A 77 -20.98 0.90 -6.86
C ALA A 77 -21.36 -0.02 -5.67
N GLY A 78 -21.36 0.52 -4.47
CA GLY A 78 -21.65 -0.22 -3.23
C GLY A 78 -20.44 -0.96 -2.63
N SER A 79 -19.25 -0.79 -3.21
CA SER A 79 -17.99 -1.24 -2.61
C SER A 79 -17.29 -0.10 -1.85
N THR A 80 -16.60 -0.43 -0.76
CA THR A 80 -15.73 0.48 -0.02
C THR A 80 -14.41 -0.22 0.31
N VAL A 81 -13.30 0.37 -0.10
CA VAL A 81 -11.93 -0.11 0.20
C VAL A 81 -11.21 0.96 1.02
N ASN A 82 -11.11 0.74 2.33
CA ASN A 82 -10.43 1.65 3.25
C ASN A 82 -8.94 1.31 3.27
N VAL A 83 -8.08 2.23 2.83
CA VAL A 83 -6.63 2.00 2.77
C VAL A 83 -5.91 2.80 3.84
N GLN A 84 -5.14 2.11 4.69
CA GLN A 84 -4.45 2.69 5.83
C GLN A 84 -2.95 2.33 5.82
N GLY A 85 -2.13 3.18 6.45
CA GLY A 85 -0.72 2.91 6.71
C GLY A 85 -0.52 2.07 7.99
N GLY A 86 0.60 2.29 8.68
CA GLY A 86 0.95 1.66 9.96
C GLY A 86 2.17 0.74 9.91
N GLY A 87 2.69 0.47 8.70
CA GLY A 87 3.83 -0.41 8.47
C GLY A 87 3.45 -1.88 8.31
N SER A 88 4.32 -2.63 7.64
CA SER A 88 4.08 -4.04 7.26
C SER A 88 3.79 -4.94 8.46
N GLY A 89 4.52 -4.78 9.56
CA GLY A 89 4.30 -5.57 10.78
C GLY A 89 2.92 -5.35 11.38
N THR A 90 2.42 -4.10 11.39
CA THR A 90 1.07 -3.78 11.87
C THR A 90 0.01 -4.43 10.98
N GLY A 91 0.14 -4.29 9.64
CA GLY A 91 -0.79 -4.91 8.69
C GLY A 91 -0.85 -6.42 8.82
N LEU A 92 0.32 -7.06 8.91
CA LEU A 92 0.42 -8.52 9.11
C LEU A 92 -0.22 -8.98 10.42
N THR A 93 0.05 -8.29 11.52
CA THR A 93 -0.56 -8.62 12.83
C THR A 93 -2.08 -8.48 12.79
N GLN A 94 -2.58 -7.37 12.24
CA GLN A 94 -4.02 -7.12 12.19
C GLN A 94 -4.76 -8.12 11.29
N VAL A 95 -4.20 -8.49 10.14
CA VAL A 95 -4.84 -9.49 9.26
C VAL A 95 -4.80 -10.88 9.86
N ALA A 96 -3.71 -11.28 10.50
CA ALA A 96 -3.61 -12.57 11.20
C ALA A 96 -4.66 -12.68 12.34
N GLN A 97 -4.91 -11.58 13.05
CA GLN A 97 -5.95 -11.50 14.09
C GLN A 97 -7.38 -11.39 13.53
N GLY A 98 -7.55 -11.19 12.22
CA GLY A 98 -8.86 -10.96 11.59
C GLY A 98 -9.46 -9.59 11.85
N ALA A 99 -8.68 -8.62 12.33
CA ALA A 99 -9.13 -7.26 12.58
C ALA A 99 -9.30 -6.44 11.28
N ILE A 100 -8.61 -6.82 10.21
CA ILE A 100 -8.73 -6.28 8.87
C ILE A 100 -8.78 -7.40 7.83
N GLN A 101 -9.24 -7.09 6.62
CA GLN A 101 -9.37 -8.08 5.55
C GLN A 101 -8.07 -8.29 4.77
N ILE A 102 -7.25 -7.25 4.63
CA ILE A 102 -6.01 -7.30 3.85
C ILE A 102 -4.87 -6.63 4.63
N GLY A 103 -3.77 -7.36 4.83
CA GLY A 103 -2.52 -6.85 5.39
C GLY A 103 -1.51 -6.55 4.28
N ASN A 104 -1.20 -5.27 4.04
CA ASN A 104 -0.19 -4.86 3.06
C ASN A 104 1.21 -4.98 3.64
N SER A 105 2.15 -5.60 2.91
CA SER A 105 3.50 -5.84 3.42
C SER A 105 4.60 -5.70 2.36
N ASP A 106 5.77 -5.20 2.79
CA ASP A 106 7.01 -5.16 2.02
C ASP A 106 7.88 -6.41 2.27
N VAL A 107 7.44 -7.28 3.17
CA VAL A 107 8.19 -8.44 3.63
C VAL A 107 7.25 -9.63 3.81
N THR A 108 7.81 -10.85 3.84
CA THR A 108 7.02 -12.04 4.07
C THR A 108 6.46 -12.10 5.50
N ALA A 109 5.35 -12.81 5.68
CA ALA A 109 4.67 -12.94 6.97
C ALA A 109 5.61 -13.51 8.05
N GLU A 110 6.42 -14.51 7.71
CA GLU A 110 7.36 -15.18 8.62
C GLU A 110 8.43 -14.24 9.17
N SER A 111 8.69 -13.13 8.48
CA SER A 111 9.67 -12.14 8.95
C SER A 111 9.15 -11.25 10.09
N LYS A 112 7.83 -11.25 10.32
CA LYS A 112 7.16 -10.37 11.31
C LYS A 112 6.22 -11.11 12.25
N LEU A 113 5.68 -12.25 11.83
CA LEU A 113 4.76 -13.06 12.62
C LEU A 113 5.46 -14.33 13.10
N ALA A 114 5.12 -14.76 14.32
CA ALA A 114 5.49 -16.08 14.79
C ALA A 114 4.57 -17.15 14.17
N SER A 115 5.07 -18.38 14.08
CA SER A 115 4.20 -19.54 13.86
C SER A 115 3.32 -19.75 15.12
N PRO A 116 1.97 -20.01 15.03
CA PRO A 116 1.23 -20.39 13.80
C PRO A 116 0.63 -19.21 13.01
N ASP A 117 0.74 -17.97 13.48
CA ASP A 117 0.06 -16.83 12.84
C ASP A 117 0.51 -16.61 11.39
N ALA A 118 1.82 -16.80 11.13
CA ALA A 118 2.35 -16.71 9.77
C ALA A 118 1.75 -17.78 8.83
N ALA A 119 1.51 -18.98 9.34
CA ALA A 119 0.91 -20.07 8.56
C ALA A 119 -0.60 -19.89 8.35
N GLY A 120 -1.25 -19.01 9.12
CA GLY A 120 -2.68 -18.72 9.03
C GLY A 120 -3.05 -17.69 7.97
N VAL A 121 -2.06 -17.03 7.35
CA VAL A 121 -2.30 -16.01 6.31
C VAL A 121 -1.88 -16.51 4.93
N VAL A 122 -2.62 -16.06 3.90
CA VAL A 122 -2.36 -16.39 2.49
C VAL A 122 -1.71 -15.19 1.82
N ASP A 123 -0.60 -15.42 1.14
CA ASP A 123 0.17 -14.41 0.43
C ASP A 123 -0.35 -14.19 -1.00
N HIS A 124 -0.54 -12.94 -1.37
CA HIS A 124 -0.86 -12.48 -2.72
C HIS A 124 0.20 -11.46 -3.15
N ILE A 125 1.16 -11.87 -3.97
CA ILE A 125 2.16 -10.96 -4.53
C ILE A 125 1.47 -10.11 -5.61
N VAL A 126 1.43 -8.78 -5.41
CA VAL A 126 0.66 -7.85 -6.25
C VAL A 126 1.51 -6.92 -7.10
N ALA A 127 2.75 -6.68 -6.72
CA ALA A 127 3.70 -5.85 -7.46
C ALA A 127 5.13 -6.21 -7.08
N LYS A 128 6.10 -5.84 -7.92
CA LYS A 128 7.47 -5.64 -7.47
C LYS A 128 7.70 -4.16 -7.19
N GLN A 129 8.31 -3.85 -6.06
CA GLN A 129 8.58 -2.49 -5.61
C GLN A 129 10.06 -2.31 -5.27
N GLY A 130 10.52 -1.06 -5.26
CA GLY A 130 11.86 -0.72 -4.83
C GLY A 130 11.86 0.37 -3.77
N TRP A 131 13.01 0.54 -3.16
CA TRP A 131 13.26 1.63 -2.20
C TRP A 131 14.52 2.37 -2.62
N VAL A 132 14.63 3.62 -2.17
CA VAL A 132 15.79 4.45 -2.42
C VAL A 132 16.30 5.05 -1.13
N MET A 133 17.62 5.13 -0.99
CA MET A 133 18.23 6.01 -0.01
C MET A 133 18.04 7.45 -0.46
N VAL A 134 17.55 8.29 0.44
CA VAL A 134 17.33 9.70 0.18
C VAL A 134 18.09 10.56 1.18
N VAL A 135 18.52 11.72 0.73
CA VAL A 135 19.20 12.71 1.56
C VAL A 135 18.48 14.06 1.47
N ASN A 136 18.71 14.89 2.49
CA ASN A 136 18.33 16.30 2.44
C ASN A 136 18.99 16.96 1.21
N PRO A 137 18.29 17.84 0.47
CA PRO A 137 18.84 18.50 -0.73
C PRO A 137 20.16 19.29 -0.48
N ASP A 138 20.43 19.69 0.77
CA ASP A 138 21.67 20.39 1.13
C ASP A 138 22.89 19.47 1.20
N VAL A 139 22.71 18.14 1.23
CA VAL A 139 23.79 17.17 1.14
C VAL A 139 24.32 17.16 -0.29
N THR A 140 25.53 17.70 -0.48
CA THR A 140 26.15 17.81 -1.80
C THR A 140 27.42 16.98 -1.90
N GLY A 141 27.84 16.65 -3.11
CA GLY A 141 29.05 15.85 -3.40
C GLY A 141 28.80 14.34 -3.38
N VAL A 142 27.76 13.85 -2.71
CA VAL A 142 27.41 12.42 -2.67
C VAL A 142 26.25 12.15 -3.61
N THR A 143 26.47 11.34 -4.63
CA THR A 143 25.43 10.89 -5.59
C THR A 143 25.24 9.39 -5.59
N ASN A 144 26.13 8.66 -4.90
CA ASN A 144 26.14 7.21 -4.81
C ASN A 144 26.72 6.78 -3.46
N LEU A 145 26.17 5.72 -2.89
CA LEU A 145 26.77 4.99 -1.79
C LEU A 145 26.94 3.53 -2.22
N THR A 146 28.09 2.94 -1.87
CA THR A 146 28.20 1.48 -1.88
C THR A 146 27.41 0.89 -0.71
N SER A 147 27.03 -0.38 -0.82
CA SER A 147 26.38 -1.10 0.30
C SER A 147 27.23 -1.07 1.58
N ALA A 148 28.57 -1.11 1.45
CA ALA A 148 29.49 -0.98 2.57
C ALA A 148 29.41 0.42 3.21
N GLN A 149 29.48 1.50 2.42
CA GLN A 149 29.33 2.87 2.92
C GLN A 149 27.98 3.10 3.57
N ALA A 150 26.90 2.61 2.95
CA ALA A 150 25.56 2.66 3.57
C ALA A 150 25.55 1.94 4.92
N THR A 151 26.13 0.74 5.01
CA THR A 151 26.23 0.01 6.27
C THR A 151 27.02 0.80 7.33
N ASP A 152 28.17 1.39 6.96
CA ASP A 152 28.97 2.16 7.90
C ASP A 152 28.25 3.43 8.39
N ILE A 153 27.49 4.09 7.53
CA ILE A 153 26.61 5.22 7.94
C ILE A 153 25.52 4.75 8.88
N TRP A 154 24.74 3.74 8.51
CA TRP A 154 23.60 3.28 9.33
C TRP A 154 24.01 2.60 10.64
N THR A 155 25.23 2.08 10.73
CA THR A 155 25.80 1.55 11.98
C THR A 155 26.54 2.59 12.81
N GLY A 156 26.62 3.84 12.36
CA GLY A 156 27.26 4.94 13.09
C GLY A 156 28.77 4.93 13.06
N LYS A 157 29.42 4.14 12.20
CA LYS A 157 30.87 4.17 11.99
C LYS A 157 31.30 5.39 11.19
N VAL A 158 30.48 5.79 10.19
CA VAL A 158 30.62 7.04 9.45
C VAL A 158 29.53 7.99 9.89
N THR A 159 29.92 9.14 10.41
CA THR A 159 29.01 10.15 10.99
C THR A 159 29.12 11.52 10.32
N ASN A 160 29.93 11.63 9.26
CA ASN A 160 30.11 12.87 8.53
C ASN A 160 30.13 12.57 7.02
N TRP A 161 29.42 13.37 6.23
CA TRP A 161 29.33 13.21 4.79
C TRP A 161 30.65 13.32 4.06
N LYS A 162 31.66 14.08 4.60
CA LYS A 162 33.00 14.17 3.97
C LYS A 162 33.70 12.82 3.90
N ASP A 163 33.43 11.89 4.80
CA ASP A 163 34.06 10.58 4.84
C ASP A 163 33.60 9.67 3.68
N VAL A 164 32.55 10.07 2.98
CA VAL A 164 32.01 9.40 1.79
C VAL A 164 31.98 10.31 0.55
N GLY A 165 32.75 11.41 0.57
CA GLY A 165 32.94 12.31 -0.58
C GLY A 165 32.00 13.51 -0.63
N GLY A 166 31.23 13.74 0.41
CA GLY A 166 30.34 14.92 0.56
C GLY A 166 31.02 16.11 1.21
N LYS A 167 30.25 17.14 1.49
CA LYS A 167 30.69 18.30 2.28
C LYS A 167 30.95 17.92 3.73
N ASP A 168 31.70 18.77 4.46
CA ASP A 168 31.93 18.60 5.91
C ASP A 168 30.63 18.93 6.68
N GLU A 169 29.81 17.92 6.87
CA GLU A 169 28.48 18.02 7.51
C GLU A 169 28.16 16.71 8.24
N ALA A 170 27.63 16.84 9.46
CA ALA A 170 27.22 15.68 10.24
C ALA A 170 26.06 14.95 9.59
N ILE A 171 26.09 13.61 9.61
CA ILE A 171 25.01 12.76 9.15
C ILE A 171 23.93 12.64 10.24
N VAL A 172 22.69 12.91 9.90
CA VAL A 172 21.52 12.69 10.76
C VAL A 172 20.70 11.53 10.19
N LEU A 173 20.62 10.43 10.92
CA LEU A 173 19.81 9.28 10.53
C LEU A 173 18.33 9.53 10.85
N ILE A 174 17.45 9.32 9.88
CA ILE A 174 16.01 9.25 10.09
C ILE A 174 15.60 7.80 9.87
N LEU A 175 15.35 7.09 10.96
CA LEU A 175 15.02 5.68 10.98
C LEU A 175 13.51 5.46 10.86
N ARG A 176 13.13 4.22 10.74
CA ARG A 176 11.76 3.74 10.74
C ARG A 176 11.54 2.82 11.96
N PRO A 177 10.30 2.70 12.48
CA PRO A 177 9.99 1.79 13.58
C PRO A 177 10.17 0.32 13.17
N GLU A 178 10.21 -0.57 14.15
CA GLU A 178 10.36 -2.03 13.91
C GLU A 178 9.20 -2.62 13.09
N SER A 179 8.00 -2.01 13.13
CA SER A 179 6.86 -2.41 12.29
C SER A 179 7.06 -2.10 10.81
N SER A 180 8.04 -1.27 10.43
CA SER A 180 8.28 -0.89 9.04
C SER A 180 8.85 -2.04 8.22
N GLY A 181 8.19 -2.34 7.10
CA GLY A 181 8.70 -3.25 6.10
C GLY A 181 9.87 -2.64 5.32
N THR A 182 9.81 -1.35 4.99
CA THR A 182 10.90 -0.59 4.36
C THR A 182 12.21 -0.75 5.14
N ARG A 183 12.18 -0.54 6.48
CA ARG A 183 13.34 -0.77 7.36
C ARG A 183 13.81 -2.21 7.30
N ALA A 184 12.88 -3.17 7.43
CA ALA A 184 13.24 -4.58 7.44
C ALA A 184 13.88 -5.02 6.10
N THR A 185 13.35 -4.55 4.97
CA THR A 185 13.90 -4.83 3.65
C THR A 185 15.28 -4.21 3.46
N PHE A 186 15.46 -2.94 3.82
CA PHE A 186 16.74 -2.26 3.77
C PHE A 186 17.79 -2.94 4.66
N LYS A 187 17.42 -3.24 5.90
CA LYS A 187 18.28 -3.95 6.85
C LYS A 187 18.72 -5.31 6.30
N LYS A 188 17.82 -6.07 5.70
CA LYS A 188 18.12 -7.38 5.11
C LYS A 188 19.03 -7.26 3.90
N ILE A 189 18.72 -6.37 2.95
CA ILE A 189 19.37 -6.33 1.62
C ILE A 189 20.67 -5.53 1.66
N VAL A 190 20.68 -4.38 2.34
CA VAL A 190 21.82 -3.45 2.32
C VAL A 190 22.73 -3.65 3.53
N LEU A 191 22.13 -3.74 4.73
CA LEU A 191 22.91 -3.84 5.96
C LEU A 191 23.30 -5.30 6.31
N GLY A 192 22.89 -6.31 5.52
CA GLY A 192 23.21 -7.72 5.79
C GLY A 192 22.65 -8.22 7.14
N GLY A 193 21.59 -7.60 7.65
CA GLY A 193 20.96 -7.91 8.94
C GLY A 193 21.58 -7.19 10.14
N VAL A 194 22.63 -6.38 9.95
CA VAL A 194 23.25 -5.62 11.05
C VAL A 194 22.28 -4.58 11.59
N GLN A 195 22.33 -4.35 12.91
CA GLN A 195 21.45 -3.39 13.59
C GLN A 195 21.93 -1.96 13.37
N GLU A 196 20.99 -1.06 13.07
CA GLU A 196 21.26 0.37 12.92
C GLU A 196 21.63 1.02 14.26
N ALA A 197 22.43 2.09 14.20
CA ALA A 197 22.70 2.96 15.32
C ALA A 197 21.45 3.75 15.71
N THR A 198 21.15 3.84 17.01
CA THR A 198 19.92 4.48 17.52
C THR A 198 20.15 5.75 18.32
N GLY A 199 21.39 6.05 18.72
CA GLY A 199 21.70 7.07 19.75
C GLY A 199 21.37 8.52 19.40
N GLN A 200 21.33 8.90 18.11
CA GLN A 200 20.99 10.26 17.63
C GLN A 200 20.02 10.23 16.45
N ALA A 201 19.35 9.12 16.24
CA ALA A 201 18.43 8.95 15.12
C ALA A 201 17.03 9.46 15.48
N LEU A 202 16.42 10.20 14.57
CA LEU A 202 14.98 10.47 14.57
C LEU A 202 14.24 9.22 14.08
N THR A 203 12.98 9.06 14.44
CA THR A 203 12.17 7.93 13.97
C THR A 203 10.85 8.44 13.41
N GLU A 204 10.56 8.04 12.17
CA GLU A 204 9.33 8.41 11.44
C GLU A 204 8.54 7.17 11.03
N ASP A 205 7.24 7.20 11.19
CA ASP A 205 6.36 6.03 11.07
C ASP A 205 5.93 5.69 9.63
N SER A 206 6.07 6.62 8.69
CA SER A 206 5.59 6.47 7.31
C SER A 206 6.57 7.03 6.28
N ASN A 207 6.44 6.61 5.02
CA ASN A 207 7.23 7.19 3.92
C ASN A 207 6.99 8.69 3.77
N GLY A 208 5.74 9.15 3.96
CA GLY A 208 5.41 10.57 3.90
C GLY A 208 6.06 11.39 5.02
N ALA A 209 6.02 10.89 6.26
CA ALA A 209 6.69 11.53 7.40
C ALA A 209 8.21 11.60 7.19
N VAL A 210 8.82 10.54 6.66
CA VAL A 210 10.26 10.54 6.30
C VAL A 210 10.59 11.63 5.28
N VAL A 211 9.82 11.79 4.20
CA VAL A 211 10.07 12.87 3.22
C VAL A 211 10.05 14.23 3.90
N THR A 212 9.07 14.48 4.75
CA THR A 212 8.95 15.74 5.50
C THR A 212 10.16 15.95 6.44
N ALA A 213 10.54 14.93 7.17
CA ALA A 213 11.65 14.99 8.12
C ALA A 213 13.00 15.16 7.41
N VAL A 214 13.27 14.40 6.33
CA VAL A 214 14.50 14.53 5.53
C VAL A 214 14.60 15.92 4.92
N LYS A 215 13.51 16.44 4.32
CA LYS A 215 13.48 17.79 3.75
C LYS A 215 13.79 18.88 4.80
N GLY A 216 13.27 18.70 6.02
CA GLY A 216 13.38 19.69 7.09
C GLY A 216 14.66 19.60 7.94
N THR A 217 15.48 18.56 7.77
CA THR A 217 16.66 18.28 8.61
C THR A 217 17.93 18.31 7.77
N PRO A 218 18.77 19.37 7.85
CA PRO A 218 20.06 19.40 7.16
C PRO A 218 20.93 18.18 7.49
N GLY A 219 21.69 17.70 6.54
CA GLY A 219 22.57 16.55 6.70
C GLY A 219 21.88 15.19 6.85
N SER A 220 20.55 15.15 6.79
CA SER A 220 19.82 13.91 7.04
C SER A 220 19.76 12.94 5.87
N THR A 221 19.59 11.67 6.23
CA THR A 221 19.38 10.56 5.29
C THR A 221 18.37 9.56 5.83
N SER A 222 17.67 8.90 4.92
CA SER A 222 16.73 7.82 5.22
C SER A 222 16.50 6.91 4.01
N VAL A 223 15.54 5.98 4.12
CA VAL A 223 15.09 5.10 3.05
C VAL A 223 13.58 5.20 2.88
N ILE A 224 13.13 5.39 1.65
CA ILE A 224 11.69 5.45 1.30
C ILE A 224 11.38 4.58 0.10
N GLY A 225 10.11 4.24 -0.08
CA GLY A 225 9.62 3.58 -1.29
C GLY A 225 9.87 4.44 -2.54
N PHE A 226 10.28 3.81 -3.64
CA PHE A 226 10.58 4.49 -4.89
C PHE A 226 9.38 5.27 -5.45
N ALA A 227 8.17 4.72 -5.34
CA ALA A 227 6.94 5.40 -5.73
C ALA A 227 6.74 6.71 -4.94
N TYR A 228 7.04 6.73 -3.64
CA TYR A 228 7.02 7.96 -2.83
C TYR A 228 8.07 8.96 -3.28
N TYR A 229 9.28 8.51 -3.57
CA TYR A 229 10.32 9.38 -4.13
C TYR A 229 9.85 10.06 -5.40
N GLN A 230 9.29 9.29 -6.34
CA GLN A 230 8.80 9.82 -7.63
C GLN A 230 7.67 10.86 -7.47
N GLN A 231 6.82 10.71 -6.45
CA GLN A 231 5.78 11.67 -6.12
C GLN A 231 6.30 12.92 -5.38
N ASN A 232 7.55 12.89 -4.92
CA ASN A 232 8.16 13.96 -4.11
C ASN A 232 9.48 14.45 -4.71
N LEU A 233 9.62 14.39 -6.04
CA LEU A 233 10.79 14.92 -6.75
C LEU A 233 11.06 16.37 -6.37
N GLY A 234 12.34 16.69 -6.11
CA GLY A 234 12.78 18.02 -5.67
C GLY A 234 12.60 18.30 -4.17
N GLN A 235 11.93 17.44 -3.40
CA GLN A 235 11.85 17.57 -1.95
C GLN A 235 12.99 16.87 -1.21
N VAL A 236 13.45 15.78 -1.77
CA VAL A 236 14.60 15.00 -1.29
C VAL A 236 15.43 14.54 -2.49
N THR A 237 16.69 14.21 -2.27
CA THR A 237 17.60 13.74 -3.32
C THR A 237 17.85 12.25 -3.17
N ALA A 238 17.62 11.45 -4.22
CA ALA A 238 17.93 10.03 -4.20
C ALA A 238 19.40 9.77 -4.49
N LEU A 239 19.98 8.78 -3.80
CA LEU A 239 21.32 8.29 -4.06
C LEU A 239 21.25 6.98 -4.86
N LYS A 240 22.25 6.77 -5.73
CA LYS A 240 22.51 5.45 -6.33
C LYS A 240 22.99 4.49 -5.25
N LEU A 241 22.76 3.21 -5.47
CA LEU A 241 23.29 2.13 -4.64
C LEU A 241 24.22 1.26 -5.50
N ASP A 242 25.46 1.09 -5.05
CA ASP A 242 26.50 0.32 -5.77
C ASP A 242 26.65 0.76 -7.25
N GLY A 243 26.54 2.07 -7.51
CA GLY A 243 26.61 2.66 -8.84
C GLY A 243 25.31 2.55 -9.66
N THR A 244 24.29 1.84 -9.18
CA THR A 244 23.05 1.60 -9.91
C THR A 244 21.97 2.56 -9.46
N GLU A 245 21.29 3.18 -10.40
CA GLU A 245 20.14 4.06 -10.15
C GLU A 245 18.86 3.24 -9.93
N ALA A 246 18.04 3.71 -9.00
CA ALA A 246 16.70 3.16 -8.80
C ALA A 246 15.81 3.55 -10.00
N THR A 247 15.48 2.60 -10.84
CA THR A 247 14.50 2.72 -11.91
C THR A 247 13.64 1.47 -11.95
N VAL A 248 12.43 1.58 -12.50
CA VAL A 248 11.54 0.41 -12.64
C VAL A 248 12.22 -0.71 -13.41
N ASP A 249 12.95 -0.39 -14.49
CA ASP A 249 13.66 -1.38 -15.32
C ASP A 249 14.81 -2.05 -14.56
N ASN A 250 15.59 -1.30 -13.80
CA ASN A 250 16.67 -1.85 -12.98
C ASN A 250 16.14 -2.73 -11.84
N MET A 251 14.96 -2.41 -11.28
CA MET A 251 14.27 -3.25 -10.30
C MET A 251 13.72 -4.54 -10.92
N LYS A 252 13.14 -4.46 -12.12
CA LYS A 252 12.65 -5.62 -12.88
C LYS A 252 13.77 -6.58 -13.25
N SER A 253 14.86 -6.07 -13.78
CA SER A 253 16.03 -6.87 -14.18
C SER A 253 16.82 -7.43 -12.99
N GLY A 254 16.59 -6.92 -11.75
CA GLY A 254 17.38 -7.27 -10.58
C GLY A 254 18.75 -6.58 -10.52
N THR A 255 19.05 -5.66 -11.44
CA THR A 255 20.29 -4.86 -11.43
C THR A 255 20.33 -3.93 -10.22
N TYR A 256 19.19 -3.30 -9.88
CA TYR A 256 19.03 -2.56 -8.65
C TYR A 256 18.55 -3.50 -7.53
N LYS A 257 19.43 -3.74 -6.55
CA LYS A 257 19.23 -4.80 -5.55
C LYS A 257 18.20 -4.46 -4.47
N LEU A 258 18.01 -3.17 -4.14
CA LEU A 258 17.06 -2.75 -3.12
C LEU A 258 15.63 -2.73 -3.68
N ALA A 259 15.18 -3.91 -4.09
CA ALA A 259 13.85 -4.18 -4.62
C ALA A 259 13.37 -5.54 -4.11
N ALA A 260 12.06 -5.69 -3.93
CA ALA A 260 11.42 -6.93 -3.50
C ALA A 260 9.95 -6.94 -3.93
N ASP A 261 9.28 -8.04 -3.67
CA ASP A 261 7.86 -8.17 -3.92
C ASP A 261 7.03 -7.35 -2.91
N GLY A 262 5.91 -6.84 -3.36
CA GLY A 262 4.88 -6.22 -2.56
C GLY A 262 3.73 -7.20 -2.36
N HIS A 263 3.37 -7.42 -1.11
CA HIS A 263 2.47 -8.47 -0.68
C HIS A 263 1.16 -7.90 -0.14
N MET A 264 0.06 -8.58 -0.42
CA MET A 264 -1.23 -8.39 0.22
C MET A 264 -1.63 -9.72 0.86
N TYR A 265 -1.74 -9.75 2.19
CA TYR A 265 -2.08 -10.96 2.94
C TYR A 265 -3.54 -10.98 3.32
N THR A 266 -4.16 -12.16 3.27
CA THR A 266 -5.50 -12.42 3.80
C THR A 266 -5.46 -13.52 4.85
N ARG A 267 -6.39 -13.50 5.80
CA ARG A 267 -6.56 -14.60 6.76
C ARG A 267 -7.33 -15.73 6.08
N GLY A 268 -6.63 -16.79 5.69
CA GLY A 268 -7.20 -17.84 4.85
C GLY A 268 -7.53 -17.38 3.42
N GLN A 269 -8.27 -18.19 2.69
CA GLN A 269 -8.66 -17.87 1.32
C GLN A 269 -9.66 -16.70 1.28
N PRO A 270 -9.43 -15.69 0.42
CA PRO A 270 -10.31 -14.54 0.34
C PRO A 270 -11.64 -14.90 -0.32
N ASP A 271 -12.70 -14.22 0.10
CA ASP A 271 -14.04 -14.30 -0.48
C ASP A 271 -14.65 -12.91 -0.71
N GLY A 272 -15.86 -12.86 -1.25
CA GLY A 272 -16.65 -11.63 -1.43
C GLY A 272 -15.85 -10.47 -2.01
N LEU A 273 -15.96 -9.29 -1.37
CA LEU A 273 -15.27 -8.07 -1.79
C LEU A 273 -13.75 -8.19 -1.69
N THR A 274 -13.23 -8.90 -0.69
CA THR A 274 -11.78 -9.11 -0.54
C THR A 274 -11.21 -9.85 -1.75
N LYS A 275 -11.85 -10.94 -2.15
CA LYS A 275 -11.44 -11.69 -3.35
C LYS A 275 -11.54 -10.85 -4.60
N SER A 276 -12.67 -10.17 -4.81
CA SER A 276 -12.91 -9.35 -6.01
C SER A 276 -11.89 -8.20 -6.12
N PHE A 277 -11.53 -7.58 -5.02
CA PHE A 277 -10.50 -6.53 -5.01
C PHE A 277 -9.10 -7.10 -5.29
N LEU A 278 -8.73 -8.25 -4.73
CA LEU A 278 -7.47 -8.92 -5.05
C LEU A 278 -7.40 -9.37 -6.51
N ASP A 279 -8.49 -9.91 -7.06
CA ASP A 279 -8.57 -10.24 -8.49
C ASP A 279 -8.39 -8.99 -9.37
N TYR A 280 -8.94 -7.84 -8.95
CA TYR A 280 -8.74 -6.56 -9.62
C TYR A 280 -7.27 -6.11 -9.53
N MET A 281 -6.64 -6.20 -8.35
CA MET A 281 -5.21 -5.89 -8.16
C MET A 281 -4.31 -6.72 -9.07
N LEU A 282 -4.65 -7.98 -9.31
CA LEU A 282 -3.92 -8.91 -10.17
C LEU A 282 -4.41 -8.90 -11.63
N GLY A 283 -5.45 -8.14 -11.91
CA GLY A 283 -6.07 -8.02 -13.22
C GLY A 283 -5.32 -7.09 -14.18
N PRO A 284 -5.66 -7.15 -15.49
CA PRO A 284 -4.92 -6.45 -16.54
C PRO A 284 -4.96 -4.92 -16.40
N ILE A 285 -6.00 -4.35 -15.80
CA ILE A 285 -6.11 -2.90 -15.59
C ILE A 285 -5.04 -2.43 -14.61
N VAL A 286 -4.97 -3.04 -13.42
CA VAL A 286 -3.99 -2.62 -12.41
C VAL A 286 -2.58 -3.01 -12.84
N GLN A 287 -2.38 -4.24 -13.31
CA GLN A 287 -1.05 -4.72 -13.73
C GLN A 287 -0.50 -3.99 -14.95
N GLY A 288 -1.35 -3.67 -15.93
CA GLY A 288 -0.92 -3.04 -17.19
C GLY A 288 -0.92 -1.51 -17.17
N THR A 289 -1.67 -0.88 -16.26
CA THR A 289 -1.84 0.58 -16.28
C THR A 289 -1.45 1.23 -14.95
N THR A 290 -2.10 0.84 -13.84
CA THR A 290 -1.92 1.53 -12.54
C THR A 290 -0.53 1.30 -11.97
N ILE A 291 -0.01 0.08 -12.02
CA ILE A 291 1.31 -0.29 -11.51
C ILE A 291 2.43 0.47 -12.21
N PRO A 292 2.53 0.48 -13.56
CA PRO A 292 3.58 1.26 -14.24
C PRO A 292 3.44 2.77 -14.01
N ALA A 293 2.22 3.31 -14.00
CA ALA A 293 1.96 4.72 -13.79
C ALA A 293 2.39 5.21 -12.39
N LEU A 294 2.46 4.32 -11.42
CA LEU A 294 2.89 4.60 -10.06
C LEU A 294 4.30 4.10 -9.75
N PHE A 295 5.10 3.78 -10.77
CA PHE A 295 6.51 3.39 -10.64
C PHE A 295 6.75 2.09 -9.86
N TYR A 296 5.79 1.16 -9.93
CA TYR A 296 5.98 -0.24 -9.55
C TYR A 296 6.23 -1.09 -10.81
N ALA A 297 6.69 -2.33 -10.62
CA ALA A 297 6.78 -3.28 -11.70
C ALA A 297 5.67 -4.35 -11.56
N PRO A 298 5.02 -4.74 -12.66
CA PRO A 298 3.99 -5.76 -12.63
C PRO A 298 4.57 -7.14 -12.30
N VAL A 299 3.72 -8.03 -11.77
CA VAL A 299 4.06 -9.42 -11.46
C VAL A 299 3.72 -10.38 -12.60
N LYS A 300 3.03 -9.88 -13.62
CA LYS A 300 2.62 -10.64 -14.82
C LYS A 300 3.06 -9.92 -16.08
#